data_b8a5eaa934fae747b7fa5b866d4903e6
#
_entry.id   b8a5eaa934fae747b7fa5b866d4903e6
#
_cell.length_a   1.000
_cell.length_b   1.000
_cell.length_c   1.000
_cell.angle_alpha   90.00
_cell.angle_beta   90.00
_cell.angle_gamma   90.00
#
_symmetry.space_group_name_H-M   'P 1'
#
loop_
_entity.id
_entity.type
_entity.pdbx_description
1 polymer ?
#
loop_
_entity_poly.entity_id
_entity_poly.type
_entity_poly.pdbx_seq_one_letter_code
_entity_poly.pdbx_strand_id
1 'polypeptide(L)'
;MIDRNASKPVKKRAWIKYAVAFLIGAVMSVLILWSRGAFAAPLTAQELQLHLSDAFFITGVLIFAAGALVFVSRNGAFDIFTYSVKYVLSFMRKTQPGEKRESYHDYKERLAAKDKTPCLFLIITGLVFIMAGAVFALMFMGAAI
;
A
#
# COMPACT_ATOMS: atom_id res chain seq x y z
N MET A 1 -8.87 -21.56 -39.05
CA MET A 1 -7.99 -20.38 -38.85
C MET A 1 -8.02 -19.99 -37.40
N ILE A 2 -7.01 -20.39 -36.64
CA ILE A 2 -6.99 -20.25 -35.18
C ILE A 2 -6.26 -18.96 -34.88
N ASP A 3 -6.99 -17.97 -34.31
CA ASP A 3 -6.46 -16.68 -33.86
C ASP A 3 -5.42 -16.85 -32.75
N ARG A 4 -4.15 -16.76 -33.10
CA ARG A 4 -2.98 -16.82 -32.22
C ARG A 4 -2.64 -15.50 -31.51
N ASN A 5 -3.55 -14.53 -31.41
CA ASN A 5 -3.24 -13.18 -30.94
C ASN A 5 -3.96 -12.71 -29.65
N ALA A 6 -4.61 -13.62 -28.90
CA ALA A 6 -5.42 -13.24 -27.74
C ALA A 6 -4.72 -13.35 -26.36
N SER A 7 -3.40 -13.53 -26.27
CA SER A 7 -2.77 -13.86 -24.97
C SER A 7 -1.67 -12.90 -24.45
N LYS A 8 -1.66 -11.62 -24.84
CA LYS A 8 -0.55 -10.72 -24.42
C LYS A 8 -0.85 -9.40 -23.69
N PRO A 9 -1.99 -9.11 -23.06
CA PRO A 9 -2.08 -7.86 -22.27
C PRO A 9 -1.92 -8.01 -20.76
N VAL A 10 -1.97 -9.21 -20.19
CA VAL A 10 -2.05 -9.38 -18.72
C VAL A 10 -0.71 -9.11 -18.01
N LYS A 11 0.42 -9.44 -18.62
CA LYS A 11 1.75 -9.28 -18.00
C LYS A 11 2.21 -7.82 -17.90
N LYS A 12 1.88 -6.96 -18.88
CA LYS A 12 2.24 -5.53 -18.86
C LYS A 12 1.51 -4.75 -17.76
N ARG A 13 0.29 -5.10 -17.43
CA ARG A 13 -0.54 -4.39 -16.44
C ARG A 13 -0.11 -4.65 -15.00
N ALA A 14 0.49 -5.79 -14.72
CA ALA A 14 1.02 -6.11 -13.39
C ALA A 14 2.27 -5.29 -13.08
N TRP A 15 3.18 -5.15 -14.03
CA TRP A 15 4.45 -4.42 -13.87
C TRP A 15 4.25 -2.92 -13.60
N ILE A 16 3.25 -2.32 -14.23
CA ILE A 16 2.89 -0.92 -14.02
C ILE A 16 2.52 -0.65 -12.55
N LYS A 17 1.83 -1.59 -11.88
CA LYS A 17 1.45 -1.44 -10.47
C LYS A 17 2.66 -1.38 -9.55
N TYR A 18 3.66 -2.23 -9.79
CA TYR A 18 4.92 -2.21 -9.04
C TYR A 18 5.72 -0.92 -9.33
N ALA A 19 5.79 -0.50 -10.59
CA ALA A 19 6.47 0.72 -10.99
C ALA A 19 5.85 1.96 -10.32
N VAL A 20 4.52 2.06 -10.30
CA VAL A 20 3.80 3.18 -9.65
C VAL A 20 4.03 3.16 -8.13
N ALA A 21 3.93 2.00 -7.48
CA ALA A 21 4.18 1.90 -6.04
C ALA A 21 5.61 2.27 -5.68
N PHE A 22 6.58 1.83 -6.49
CA PHE A 22 7.99 2.17 -6.31
C PHE A 22 8.24 3.66 -6.51
N LEU A 23 7.62 4.28 -7.52
CA LEU A 23 7.73 5.71 -7.79
C LEU A 23 7.16 6.54 -6.65
N ILE A 24 6.00 6.16 -6.10
CA ILE A 24 5.42 6.80 -4.92
C ILE A 24 6.38 6.68 -3.73
N GLY A 25 6.96 5.51 -3.50
CA GLY A 25 7.95 5.28 -2.45
C GLY A 25 9.19 6.16 -2.63
N ALA A 26 9.71 6.26 -3.84
CA ALA A 26 10.86 7.13 -4.13
C ALA A 26 10.55 8.61 -3.86
N VAL A 27 9.40 9.11 -4.27
CA VAL A 27 8.96 10.49 -4.00
C VAL A 27 8.84 10.72 -2.49
N MET A 28 8.22 9.79 -1.75
CA MET A 28 8.10 9.89 -0.29
C MET A 28 9.47 9.91 0.39
N SER A 29 10.40 9.06 -0.04
CA SER A 29 11.77 9.03 0.50
C SER A 29 12.50 10.37 0.26
N VAL A 30 12.36 10.96 -0.93
CA VAL A 30 12.94 12.29 -1.24
C VAL A 30 12.34 13.38 -0.37
N LEU A 31 11.03 13.37 -0.16
CA LEU A 31 10.34 14.32 0.73
C LEU A 31 10.82 14.21 2.18
N ILE A 32 11.05 12.99 2.67
CA ILE A 32 11.59 12.77 4.01
C ILE A 32 13.04 13.28 4.09
N LEU A 33 13.87 13.01 3.10
CA LEU A 33 15.23 13.55 3.02
C LEU A 33 15.24 15.09 3.01
N TRP A 34 14.33 15.69 2.27
CA TRP A 34 14.18 17.15 2.25
C TRP A 34 13.77 17.69 3.62
N SER A 35 12.77 17.10 4.26
CA SER A 35 12.29 17.53 5.58
C SER A 35 13.37 17.41 6.67
N ARG A 36 14.31 16.47 6.50
CA ARG A 36 15.47 16.28 7.39
C ARG A 36 16.62 17.25 7.10
N GLY A 37 16.49 18.13 6.09
CA GLY A 37 17.54 19.08 5.73
C GLY A 37 18.76 18.45 5.07
N ALA A 38 18.63 17.23 4.52
CA ALA A 38 19.73 16.52 3.88
C ALA A 38 20.34 17.27 2.67
N PHE A 39 19.66 18.29 2.15
CA PHE A 39 20.12 19.14 1.04
C PHE A 39 20.60 20.52 1.49
N ALA A 40 20.52 20.85 2.77
CA ALA A 40 20.80 22.21 3.27
C ALA A 40 22.26 22.43 3.68
N ALA A 41 23.04 21.39 3.94
CA ALA A 41 24.44 21.49 4.37
C ALA A 41 25.28 20.37 3.72
N PRO A 42 26.61 20.55 3.58
CA PRO A 42 27.50 19.45 3.17
C PRO A 42 27.50 18.38 4.25
N LEU A 43 26.85 17.25 3.96
CA LEU A 43 26.76 16.11 4.87
C LEU A 43 28.04 15.25 4.76
N THR A 44 28.51 14.75 5.89
CA THR A 44 29.49 13.68 5.90
C THR A 44 28.90 12.39 5.31
N ALA A 45 29.74 11.49 4.81
CA ALA A 45 29.27 10.21 4.26
C ALA A 45 28.45 9.40 5.29
N GLN A 46 28.80 9.47 6.56
CA GLN A 46 28.08 8.80 7.65
C GLN A 46 26.71 9.41 7.90
N GLU A 47 26.59 10.73 7.94
CA GLU A 47 25.30 11.42 8.10
C GLU A 47 24.37 11.15 6.93
N LEU A 48 24.90 11.12 5.71
CA LEU A 48 24.13 10.77 4.52
C LEU A 48 23.56 9.33 4.61
N GLN A 49 24.36 8.36 5.05
CA GLN A 49 23.92 6.98 5.23
C GLN A 49 22.79 6.88 6.27
N LEU A 50 22.91 7.62 7.38
CA LEU A 50 21.87 7.66 8.41
C LEU A 50 20.56 8.25 7.87
N HIS A 51 20.62 9.38 7.17
CA HIS A 51 19.45 10.01 6.58
C HIS A 51 18.80 9.12 5.51
N LEU A 52 19.59 8.42 4.69
CA LEU A 52 19.08 7.47 3.72
C LEU A 52 18.41 6.27 4.39
N SER A 53 19.04 5.70 5.42
CA SER A 53 18.47 4.61 6.20
C SER A 53 17.09 4.99 6.76
N ASP A 54 17.00 6.13 7.42
CA ASP A 54 15.75 6.64 7.99
C ASP A 54 14.67 6.86 6.93
N ALA A 55 15.04 7.52 5.82
CA ALA A 55 14.10 7.82 4.74
C ALA A 55 13.53 6.55 4.10
N PHE A 56 14.37 5.58 3.80
CA PHE A 56 13.93 4.31 3.21
C PHE A 56 13.14 3.46 4.19
N PHE A 57 13.56 3.42 5.46
CA PHE A 57 12.89 2.64 6.48
C PHE A 57 11.49 3.19 6.78
N ILE A 58 11.35 4.50 7.01
CA ILE A 58 10.07 5.15 7.28
C ILE A 58 9.13 4.98 6.08
N THR A 59 9.61 5.24 4.86
CA THR A 59 8.83 5.04 3.64
C THR A 59 8.38 3.59 3.49
N GLY A 60 9.28 2.64 3.74
CA GLY A 60 8.99 1.21 3.66
C GLY A 60 7.91 0.78 4.64
N VAL A 61 8.00 1.23 5.90
CA VAL A 61 7.00 0.93 6.93
C VAL A 61 5.63 1.52 6.55
N LEU A 62 5.58 2.75 6.04
CA LEU A 62 4.32 3.39 5.62
C LEU A 62 3.67 2.64 4.45
N ILE A 63 4.43 2.27 3.42
CA ILE A 63 3.91 1.52 2.27
C ILE A 63 3.47 0.11 2.70
N PHE A 64 4.26 -0.55 3.56
CA PHE A 64 3.92 -1.86 4.11
C PHE A 64 2.63 -1.82 4.93
N ALA A 65 2.50 -0.85 5.83
CA ALA A 65 1.31 -0.65 6.65
C ALA A 65 0.07 -0.36 5.78
N ALA A 66 0.19 0.50 4.76
CA ALA A 66 -0.88 0.75 3.81
C ALA A 66 -1.26 -0.52 3.04
N GLY A 67 -0.28 -1.29 2.58
CA GLY A 67 -0.50 -2.57 1.91
C GLY A 67 -1.18 -3.60 2.81
N ALA A 68 -0.74 -3.72 4.06
CA ALA A 68 -1.35 -4.59 5.06
C ALA A 68 -2.79 -4.17 5.38
N LEU A 69 -3.05 -2.88 5.54
CA LEU A 69 -4.39 -2.34 5.78
C LEU A 69 -5.34 -2.65 4.62
N VAL A 70 -4.89 -2.46 3.37
CA VAL A 70 -5.68 -2.80 2.18
C VAL A 70 -5.89 -4.31 2.07
N PHE A 71 -4.88 -5.12 2.41
CA PHE A 71 -4.99 -6.57 2.43
C PHE A 71 -6.04 -7.05 3.45
N VAL A 72 -5.98 -6.54 4.68
CA VAL A 72 -6.94 -6.84 5.75
C VAL A 72 -8.34 -6.36 5.39
N SER A 73 -8.45 -5.15 4.82
CA SER A 73 -9.73 -4.60 4.32
C SER A 73 -10.39 -5.50 3.28
N ARG A 74 -9.62 -6.08 2.37
CA ARG A 74 -10.12 -6.96 1.30
C ARG A 74 -10.48 -8.36 1.75
N ASN A 75 -9.91 -8.83 2.85
CA ASN A 75 -10.24 -10.13 3.43
C ASN A 75 -11.51 -10.10 4.29
N GLY A 76 -12.26 -9.01 4.26
CA GLY A 76 -13.56 -8.91 4.90
C GLY A 76 -13.52 -8.47 6.37
N ALA A 77 -12.35 -8.10 6.89
CA ALA A 77 -12.25 -7.61 8.26
C ALA A 77 -13.02 -6.30 8.48
N PHE A 78 -13.14 -5.48 7.43
CA PHE A 78 -13.92 -4.24 7.47
C PHE A 78 -15.37 -4.41 6.96
N ASP A 79 -15.76 -5.57 6.48
CA ASP A 79 -17.12 -5.80 5.96
C ASP A 79 -18.14 -5.63 7.07
N ILE A 80 -17.83 -6.14 8.27
CA ILE A 80 -18.67 -5.99 9.47
C ILE A 80 -18.77 -4.50 9.86
N PHE A 81 -17.64 -3.78 9.84
CA PHE A 81 -17.62 -2.36 10.19
C PHE A 81 -18.40 -1.52 9.18
N THR A 82 -18.17 -1.74 7.88
CA THR A 82 -18.89 -1.03 6.81
C THR A 82 -20.38 -1.35 6.83
N TYR A 83 -20.76 -2.60 7.11
CA TYR A 83 -22.15 -2.99 7.27
C TYR A 83 -22.78 -2.30 8.49
N SER A 84 -22.09 -2.27 9.62
CA SER A 84 -22.55 -1.60 10.84
C SER A 84 -22.77 -0.10 10.65
N VAL A 85 -21.82 0.59 9.99
CA VAL A 85 -21.95 2.01 9.65
C VAL A 85 -23.12 2.24 8.70
N LYS A 86 -23.28 1.40 7.66
CA LYS A 86 -24.39 1.49 6.72
C LYS A 86 -25.74 1.22 7.41
N TYR A 87 -25.76 0.29 8.36
CA TYR A 87 -26.94 -0.02 9.16
C TYR A 87 -27.35 1.17 10.05
N VAL A 88 -26.41 1.78 10.76
CA VAL A 88 -26.65 2.98 11.58
C VAL A 88 -27.10 4.16 10.72
N LEU A 89 -26.44 4.40 9.58
CA LEU A 89 -26.84 5.45 8.63
C LEU A 89 -28.23 5.21 8.03
N SER A 90 -28.60 3.93 7.79
CA SER A 90 -29.94 3.59 7.31
C SER A 90 -31.01 3.82 8.38
N PHE A 91 -30.65 3.72 9.65
CA PHE A 91 -31.55 4.03 10.76
C PHE A 91 -31.79 5.54 10.92
N MET A 92 -30.78 6.36 10.61
CA MET A 92 -30.88 7.83 10.61
C MET A 92 -31.62 8.38 9.36
N ARG A 93 -31.52 7.67 8.23
CA ARG A 93 -32.30 7.97 7.03
C ARG A 93 -33.72 7.37 7.18
N LYS A 94 -34.70 8.22 7.22
CA LYS A 94 -36.13 7.83 7.21
C LYS A 94 -36.38 6.91 6.01
N THR A 95 -36.42 5.60 6.27
CA THR A 95 -36.59 4.55 5.25
C THR A 95 -37.90 4.73 4.56
N GLN A 96 -37.93 4.87 3.23
CA GLN A 96 -39.18 4.83 2.47
C GLN A 96 -39.84 3.45 2.61
N PRO A 97 -41.11 3.34 2.82
CA PRO A 97 -41.80 2.07 2.95
C PRO A 97 -41.74 1.33 1.61
N GLY A 98 -40.98 0.23 1.55
CA GLY A 98 -40.79 -0.62 0.37
C GLY A 98 -39.37 -1.02 0.02
N GLU A 99 -38.35 -0.41 0.59
CA GLU A 99 -36.97 -0.76 0.35
C GLU A 99 -36.58 -2.01 1.17
N LYS A 100 -36.40 -3.16 0.50
CA LYS A 100 -35.91 -4.38 1.13
C LYS A 100 -34.52 -4.10 1.72
N ARG A 101 -34.41 -4.22 3.05
CA ARG A 101 -33.09 -4.15 3.73
C ARG A 101 -32.19 -5.27 3.18
N GLU A 102 -31.11 -4.87 2.54
CA GLU A 102 -30.11 -5.80 2.03
C GLU A 102 -29.58 -6.64 3.21
N SER A 103 -29.70 -7.96 3.12
CA SER A 103 -29.18 -8.87 4.14
C SER A 103 -27.67 -8.82 4.12
N TYR A 104 -27.02 -9.04 5.29
CA TYR A 104 -25.56 -9.17 5.37
C TYR A 104 -25.02 -10.24 4.40
N HIS A 105 -25.80 -11.28 4.15
CA HIS A 105 -25.43 -12.35 3.22
C HIS A 105 -25.36 -11.85 1.77
N ASP A 106 -26.35 -11.09 1.31
CA ASP A 106 -26.39 -10.53 -0.05
C ASP A 106 -25.30 -9.49 -0.27
N TYR A 107 -24.98 -8.71 0.77
CA TYR A 107 -23.85 -7.76 0.77
C TYR A 107 -22.51 -8.47 0.62
N LYS A 108 -22.34 -9.57 1.35
CA LYS A 108 -21.11 -10.38 1.31
C LYS A 108 -20.91 -11.09 -0.04
N GLU A 109 -21.98 -11.61 -0.64
CA GLU A 109 -21.95 -12.23 -1.97
C GLU A 109 -21.55 -11.23 -3.04
N ARG A 110 -22.06 -10.01 -2.98
CA ARG A 110 -21.74 -8.92 -3.91
C ARG A 110 -20.29 -8.45 -3.77
N LEU A 111 -19.74 -8.46 -2.57
CA LEU A 111 -18.33 -8.16 -2.33
C LEU A 111 -17.40 -9.32 -2.79
N ALA A 112 -17.85 -10.56 -2.65
CA ALA A 112 -17.09 -11.73 -3.10
C ALA A 112 -17.01 -11.81 -4.64
N ALA A 113 -18.02 -11.28 -5.34
CA ALA A 113 -18.05 -11.20 -6.81
C ALA A 113 -17.15 -10.08 -7.39
N LYS A 114 -16.66 -9.15 -6.55
CA LYS A 114 -15.69 -8.13 -6.99
C LYS A 114 -14.30 -8.75 -7.10
N ASP A 115 -13.71 -8.63 -8.29
CA ASP A 115 -12.34 -9.07 -8.58
C ASP A 115 -11.35 -8.64 -7.48
N LYS A 116 -10.87 -9.62 -6.74
CA LYS A 116 -9.82 -9.43 -5.71
C LYS A 116 -8.46 -9.32 -6.41
N THR A 117 -8.16 -8.16 -7.00
CA THR A 117 -6.78 -7.91 -7.44
C THR A 117 -5.85 -7.99 -6.23
N PRO A 118 -4.84 -8.84 -6.23
CA PRO A 118 -3.96 -9.00 -5.08
C PRO A 118 -3.21 -7.70 -4.80
N CYS A 119 -3.31 -7.18 -3.58
CA CYS A 119 -2.56 -6.00 -3.12
C CYS A 119 -1.17 -6.36 -2.59
N LEU A 120 -0.73 -7.61 -2.85
CA LEU A 120 0.59 -8.11 -2.50
C LEU A 120 1.73 -7.23 -3.02
N PHE A 121 1.52 -6.52 -4.15
CA PHE A 121 2.54 -5.62 -4.69
C PHE A 121 2.93 -4.49 -3.73
N LEU A 122 1.98 -3.93 -2.95
CA LEU A 122 2.27 -2.91 -1.94
C LEU A 122 3.09 -3.48 -0.78
N ILE A 123 2.71 -4.67 -0.30
CA ILE A 123 3.43 -5.34 0.78
C ILE A 123 4.86 -5.66 0.35
N ILE A 124 5.03 -6.21 -0.86
CA ILE A 124 6.36 -6.54 -1.41
C ILE A 124 7.19 -5.27 -1.60
N THR A 125 6.62 -4.22 -2.17
CA THR A 125 7.33 -2.94 -2.36
C THR A 125 7.74 -2.34 -1.02
N GLY A 126 6.85 -2.32 -0.01
CA GLY A 126 7.17 -1.85 1.33
C GLY A 126 8.30 -2.65 1.97
N LEU A 127 8.28 -3.99 1.82
CA LEU A 127 9.34 -4.86 2.33
C LEU A 127 10.70 -4.56 1.67
N VAL A 128 10.73 -4.33 0.36
CA VAL A 128 11.96 -3.95 -0.37
C VAL A 128 12.55 -2.65 0.17
N PHE A 129 11.72 -1.64 0.44
CA PHE A 129 12.17 -0.38 1.02
C PHE A 129 12.69 -0.55 2.46
N ILE A 130 12.05 -1.38 3.28
CA ILE A 130 12.53 -1.70 4.64
C ILE A 130 13.89 -2.39 4.57
N MET A 131 14.05 -3.36 3.68
CA MET A 131 15.34 -4.06 3.50
C MET A 131 16.44 -3.10 3.02
N ALA A 132 16.14 -2.19 2.11
CA ALA A 132 17.09 -1.16 1.67
C ALA A 132 17.50 -0.25 2.84
N GLY A 133 16.55 0.22 3.66
CA GLY A 133 16.81 0.99 4.86
C GLY A 133 17.70 0.25 5.86
N ALA A 134 17.42 -1.04 6.08
CA ALA A 134 18.23 -1.88 6.96
C ALA A 134 19.68 -2.04 6.46
N VAL A 135 19.88 -2.21 5.15
CA VAL A 135 21.22 -2.29 4.55
C VAL A 135 22.01 -0.98 4.80
N PHE A 136 21.38 0.19 4.58
CA PHE A 136 22.03 1.47 4.88
C PHE A 136 22.34 1.63 6.38
N ALA A 137 21.47 1.17 7.27
CA ALA A 137 21.74 1.17 8.71
C ALA A 137 22.94 0.31 9.08
N LEU A 138 23.06 -0.89 8.50
CA LEU A 138 24.21 -1.77 8.72
C LEU A 138 25.51 -1.18 8.19
N MET A 139 25.46 -0.52 7.02
CA MET A 139 26.64 0.19 6.47
C MET A 139 27.08 1.33 7.39
N PHE A 140 26.13 2.08 7.97
CA PHE A 140 26.42 3.12 8.95
C PHE A 140 27.11 2.53 10.19
N MET A 141 26.58 1.44 10.74
CA MET A 141 27.16 0.76 11.92
C MET A 141 28.56 0.20 11.62
N GLY A 142 28.76 -0.38 10.43
CA GLY A 142 30.05 -0.91 10.02
C GLY A 142 31.12 0.16 9.76
N ALA A 143 30.72 1.38 9.43
CA ALA A 143 31.64 2.51 9.26
C ALA A 143 31.97 3.21 10.59
N ALA A 144 31.25 2.90 11.68
CA ALA A 144 31.47 3.45 13.02
C ALA A 144 32.40 2.60 13.90
N ILE A 145 32.79 1.41 13.42
CA ILE A 145 33.73 0.51 14.07
C ILE A 145 35.12 0.67 13.45
#